data_665ad734e220c63f4087fcc7b08fbcc8
#
_entry.id   665ad734e220c63f4087fcc7b08fbcc8
#
_cell.length_a   1.000
_cell.length_b   1.000
_cell.length_c   1.000
_cell.angle_alpha   90.00
_cell.angle_beta   90.00
_cell.angle_gamma   90.00
#
_symmetry.space_group_name_H-M   'P 1'
#
loop_
_entity.id
_entity.type
_entity.pdbx_description
1 polymer ?
#
loop_
_entity_poly.entity_id
_entity_poly.type
_entity_poly.pdbx_seq_one_letter_code
_entity_poly.pdbx_strand_id
1 'polypeptide(L)'
;MIKGWLFKRMCLCLCLFLLTGGLLAGCRGREEEPEKKAEKAEEQAEPIEEEPAEEPEEEKPLIAIDPGHQGPGVDMSAQEPNAPGSEVMKMKATSGTSGAYSGIPEYQLCLDISLMLKDALEAEGYPVLLTRENNETAISNSERAVLANEAGADISIRIHANGSEDPQANGALALISSQSNPYTGSFYGESRALAESILGAYCGRTGFANQGIQENDTMTGINWSQIPVMILEMGFMTNEQDDLKMADPSFRQQMVQGIVEGIDQYYADKAAEETTADAQGQPLEELNVQIQNSLAERTALGEVWSVYTQDLQSGNYASAGQGALESASVIKLYTAATVFTDLENVTGQETYEGETGELLGRMISASDNDAANELVRRLGGGDTGAGMEKVNAFAKANGFAETHMGRLMLEGNPSDDNYTSAADCGKLLAMLSGGELAGSEMILDYMKAQERTGKIPAGLPEGVSSANKTGELSDVENDAAVIYAGEKTYVLCVLSNQVIDPQAARDKIAEISGIVYQYMISL
;
A
#
# COMPACT_ATOMS: atom_id res chain seq x y z
N MET A 1 39.16 -21.23 -18.85
CA MET A 1 40.44 -21.09 -18.13
C MET A 1 40.29 -19.96 -17.13
N ILE A 2 40.54 -20.33 -15.90
CA ILE A 2 41.02 -19.60 -14.71
C ILE A 2 39.95 -18.78 -13.94
N LYS A 3 39.42 -19.36 -12.88
CA LYS A 3 39.58 -19.18 -11.40
C LYS A 3 39.42 -17.70 -10.96
N GLY A 4 38.46 -17.28 -10.19
CA GLY A 4 38.07 -17.72 -8.83
C GLY A 4 38.77 -16.88 -7.77
N TRP A 5 38.04 -16.11 -6.94
CA TRP A 5 38.45 -15.87 -5.56
C TRP A 5 37.29 -15.35 -4.71
N LEU A 6 36.90 -16.22 -3.74
CA LEU A 6 36.06 -15.92 -2.57
C LEU A 6 36.92 -15.13 -1.55
N PHE A 7 36.34 -14.11 -0.90
CA PHE A 7 36.82 -13.66 0.40
C PHE A 7 35.66 -13.56 1.41
N LYS A 8 35.60 -14.58 2.27
CA LYS A 8 34.89 -14.51 3.56
C LYS A 8 35.75 -13.73 4.55
N ARG A 9 35.21 -12.73 5.23
CA ARG A 9 35.79 -12.19 6.46
C ARG A 9 34.98 -12.66 7.65
N MET A 10 35.62 -13.49 8.45
CA MET A 10 35.17 -13.95 9.77
C MET A 10 35.97 -13.14 10.81
N CYS A 11 35.30 -12.32 11.62
CA CYS A 11 35.93 -11.68 12.79
C CYS A 11 35.92 -12.65 13.96
N LEU A 12 37.12 -12.97 14.44
CA LEU A 12 37.37 -13.79 15.64
C LEU A 12 37.88 -12.84 16.73
N CYS A 13 37.10 -12.62 17.80
CA CYS A 13 37.61 -11.95 19.00
C CYS A 13 38.26 -12.97 19.90
N LEU A 14 39.59 -12.79 20.14
CA LEU A 14 40.39 -13.59 21.03
C LEU A 14 40.69 -12.77 22.31
N CYS A 15 40.11 -13.17 23.45
CA CYS A 15 40.51 -12.65 24.75
C CYS A 15 41.72 -13.42 25.28
N LEU A 16 42.83 -12.74 25.48
CA LEU A 16 44.07 -13.27 26.09
C LEU A 16 44.10 -12.92 27.57
N PHE A 17 44.07 -13.93 28.44
CA PHE A 17 44.42 -13.79 29.86
C PHE A 17 45.94 -13.99 30.03
N LEU A 18 46.63 -13.04 30.65
CA LEU A 18 47.98 -13.21 31.12
C LEU A 18 48.01 -13.35 32.65
N LEU A 19 48.41 -14.57 33.08
CA LEU A 19 48.84 -14.88 34.45
C LEU A 19 50.30 -14.52 34.62
N THR A 20 50.62 -13.78 35.68
CA THR A 20 51.98 -13.81 36.25
C THR A 20 51.90 -14.09 37.74
N GLY A 21 52.63 -15.08 38.13
CA GLY A 21 52.71 -15.60 39.49
C GLY A 21 53.76 -14.86 40.35
N GLY A 22 53.67 -15.13 41.63
CA GLY A 22 54.68 -14.76 42.64
C GLY A 22 54.46 -15.52 43.92
N LEU A 23 55.34 -16.49 44.14
CA LEU A 23 55.48 -17.27 45.39
C LEU A 23 56.08 -16.40 46.51
N LEU A 24 55.71 -16.75 47.79
CA LEU A 24 56.59 -17.07 48.91
C LEU A 24 55.78 -17.13 50.21
N ALA A 25 55.60 -18.22 50.79
CA ALA A 25 56.15 -18.96 51.92
C ALA A 25 56.10 -18.26 53.28
N GLY A 26 55.54 -18.95 54.29
CA GLY A 26 55.80 -18.65 55.71
C GLY A 26 54.80 -19.21 56.71
N CYS A 27 55.10 -20.32 57.23
CA CYS A 27 54.77 -21.16 58.38
C CYS A 27 53.94 -20.69 59.58
N ARG A 28 53.15 -21.62 60.08
CA ARG A 28 52.92 -22.07 61.47
C ARG A 28 51.96 -21.32 62.37
N GLY A 29 51.05 -22.12 62.93
CA GLY A 29 50.39 -21.95 64.23
C GLY A 29 49.06 -22.68 64.30
N ARG A 30 49.10 -23.85 64.93
CA ARG A 30 47.98 -24.73 65.28
C ARG A 30 47.47 -24.30 66.66
N GLU A 31 46.12 -24.16 66.83
CA GLU A 31 45.45 -24.45 68.12
C GLU A 31 43.93 -24.62 67.87
N GLU A 32 43.36 -25.49 68.70
CA GLU A 32 42.08 -26.18 68.59
C GLU A 32 40.90 -25.36 69.18
N GLU A 33 39.73 -25.55 68.58
CA GLU A 33 38.30 -25.59 69.01
C GLU A 33 37.81 -24.84 70.27
N PRO A 34 36.50 -24.48 70.38
CA PRO A 34 35.36 -25.39 70.20
C PRO A 34 34.11 -24.80 69.53
N GLU A 35 33.28 -25.75 69.10
CA GLU A 35 31.94 -25.65 68.55
C GLU A 35 30.98 -24.68 69.26
N LYS A 36 30.24 -23.87 68.49
CA LYS A 36 28.90 -23.42 68.87
C LYS A 36 27.97 -23.42 67.65
N LYS A 37 26.80 -24.02 67.88
CA LYS A 37 25.65 -24.20 66.98
C LYS A 37 25.33 -22.95 66.16
N ALA A 38 25.16 -23.18 64.85
CA ALA A 38 24.58 -22.22 63.93
C ALA A 38 23.06 -22.34 63.95
N GLU A 39 22.37 -21.26 64.26
CA GLU A 39 20.99 -21.00 63.91
C GLU A 39 20.92 -20.55 62.48
N LYS A 40 20.08 -21.23 61.66
CA LYS A 40 19.75 -20.83 60.30
C LYS A 40 18.89 -19.57 60.34
N ALA A 41 19.43 -18.46 59.85
CA ALA A 41 18.62 -17.36 59.34
C ALA A 41 18.36 -17.62 57.84
N GLU A 42 17.14 -17.86 57.46
CA GLU A 42 16.71 -17.83 56.08
C GLU A 42 16.62 -16.34 55.66
N GLU A 43 17.59 -15.91 54.85
CA GLU A 43 17.55 -14.64 54.16
C GLU A 43 16.61 -14.81 52.95
N GLN A 44 15.42 -14.20 53.03
CA GLN A 44 14.49 -14.10 51.90
C GLN A 44 15.11 -13.17 50.87
N ALA A 45 15.56 -13.71 49.73
CA ALA A 45 15.87 -12.93 48.55
C ALA A 45 14.56 -12.36 47.98
N GLU A 46 14.43 -11.02 47.99
CA GLU A 46 13.40 -10.33 47.20
C GLU A 46 13.64 -10.59 45.73
N PRO A 47 12.56 -10.79 44.93
CA PRO A 47 12.71 -10.95 43.48
C PRO A 47 13.22 -9.64 42.88
N ILE A 48 14.33 -9.72 42.16
CA ILE A 48 14.80 -8.64 41.27
C ILE A 48 13.71 -8.53 40.18
N GLU A 49 12.93 -7.46 40.17
CA GLU A 49 12.13 -7.07 39.02
C GLU A 49 13.12 -6.78 37.88
N GLU A 50 13.17 -7.67 36.89
CA GLU A 50 13.79 -7.36 35.60
C GLU A 50 12.98 -6.21 34.97
N GLU A 51 13.60 -5.04 34.82
CA GLU A 51 13.06 -3.98 33.98
C GLU A 51 12.81 -4.57 32.58
N PRO A 52 11.65 -4.29 31.96
CA PRO A 52 11.41 -4.73 30.58
C PRO A 52 12.54 -4.20 29.71
N ALA A 53 13.16 -5.08 28.94
CA ALA A 53 14.11 -4.68 27.91
C ALA A 53 13.39 -3.69 26.99
N GLU A 54 13.95 -2.48 26.85
CA GLU A 54 13.49 -1.52 25.85
C GLU A 54 13.53 -2.23 24.48
N GLU A 55 12.39 -2.33 23.82
CA GLU A 55 12.35 -2.78 22.42
C GLU A 55 13.25 -1.84 21.62
N PRO A 56 14.08 -2.35 20.68
CA PRO A 56 14.92 -1.48 19.87
C PRO A 56 14.02 -0.48 19.14
N GLU A 57 14.23 0.82 19.36
CA GLU A 57 13.58 1.87 18.56
C GLU A 57 13.91 1.60 17.08
N GLU A 58 12.90 1.41 16.24
CA GLU A 58 13.09 1.28 14.79
C GLU A 58 13.72 2.57 14.28
N GLU A 59 14.88 2.46 13.63
CA GLU A 59 15.54 3.61 13.02
C GLU A 59 14.63 4.21 11.94
N LYS A 60 14.27 5.49 12.08
CA LYS A 60 13.46 6.20 11.07
C LYS A 60 14.19 6.22 9.71
N PRO A 61 13.43 6.23 8.59
CA PRO A 61 13.99 6.21 7.25
C PRO A 61 14.81 7.46 6.92
N LEU A 62 15.87 7.31 6.09
CA LEU A 62 16.71 8.41 5.63
C LEU A 62 16.02 9.22 4.55
N ILE A 63 15.86 10.52 4.76
CA ILE A 63 15.23 11.46 3.83
C ILE A 63 16.29 12.28 3.10
N ALA A 64 16.32 12.22 1.77
CA ALA A 64 17.14 13.12 0.97
C ALA A 64 16.34 14.39 0.61
N ILE A 65 16.90 15.54 0.97
CA ILE A 65 16.38 16.86 0.58
C ILE A 65 17.33 17.48 -0.42
N ASP A 66 16.81 17.87 -1.57
CA ASP A 66 17.55 18.53 -2.63
C ASP A 66 17.11 19.99 -2.78
N PRO A 67 17.87 20.95 -2.20
CA PRO A 67 17.62 22.38 -2.45
C PRO A 67 17.86 22.69 -3.93
N GLY A 68 16.81 23.05 -4.66
CA GLY A 68 16.88 23.34 -6.09
C GLY A 68 17.89 24.44 -6.44
N HIS A 69 18.44 24.36 -7.64
CA HIS A 69 19.39 25.32 -8.17
C HIS A 69 20.68 25.51 -7.34
N GLN A 70 21.44 26.57 -7.63
CA GLN A 70 22.59 27.03 -6.87
C GLN A 70 23.00 28.45 -7.28
N GLY A 71 23.87 29.08 -6.45
CA GLY A 71 24.28 30.46 -6.67
C GLY A 71 25.03 30.67 -7.99
N PRO A 72 24.99 31.88 -8.54
CA PRO A 72 25.59 32.22 -9.85
C PRO A 72 27.13 32.24 -9.80
N GLY A 73 27.73 32.09 -8.62
CA GLY A 73 29.20 31.98 -8.46
C GLY A 73 29.77 30.63 -8.94
N VAL A 74 28.90 29.64 -9.22
CA VAL A 74 29.30 28.32 -9.70
C VAL A 74 28.86 28.15 -11.15
N ASP A 75 29.80 27.94 -12.07
CA ASP A 75 29.48 27.68 -13.47
C ASP A 75 29.03 26.22 -13.67
N MET A 76 27.73 26.05 -13.90
CA MET A 76 27.07 24.77 -14.17
C MET A 76 26.47 24.72 -15.58
N SER A 77 26.98 25.54 -16.51
CA SER A 77 26.51 25.60 -17.91
C SER A 77 26.89 24.39 -18.76
N ALA A 78 27.83 23.55 -18.27
CA ALA A 78 28.18 22.29 -18.90
C ALA A 78 26.96 21.37 -19.03
N GLN A 79 26.99 20.50 -20.03
CA GLN A 79 25.89 19.58 -20.30
C GLN A 79 26.09 18.23 -19.59
N GLU A 80 24.97 17.61 -19.23
CA GLU A 80 24.91 16.24 -18.70
C GLU A 80 23.78 15.46 -19.39
N PRO A 81 23.83 14.11 -19.44
CA PRO A 81 22.71 13.31 -19.95
C PRO A 81 21.45 13.49 -19.11
N ASN A 82 20.29 13.63 -19.76
CA ASN A 82 19.01 13.80 -19.08
C ASN A 82 18.57 12.55 -18.25
N ALA A 83 19.12 11.39 -18.59
CA ALA A 83 18.87 10.12 -17.90
C ALA A 83 20.06 9.16 -18.14
N PRO A 84 20.20 8.08 -17.39
CA PRO A 84 21.23 7.05 -17.63
C PRO A 84 21.17 6.52 -19.06
N GLY A 85 22.29 6.69 -19.81
CA GLY A 85 22.40 6.24 -21.21
C GLY A 85 21.64 7.07 -22.25
N SER A 86 21.04 8.20 -21.86
CA SER A 86 20.32 9.09 -22.77
C SER A 86 21.31 9.93 -23.64
N GLU A 87 20.98 10.11 -24.91
CA GLU A 87 21.68 11.05 -25.80
C GLU A 87 21.17 12.50 -25.64
N VAL A 88 20.03 12.68 -24.96
CA VAL A 88 19.47 14.01 -24.68
C VAL A 88 20.30 14.68 -23.59
N MET A 89 20.90 15.82 -23.93
CA MET A 89 21.78 16.58 -23.04
C MET A 89 21.05 17.79 -22.48
N LYS A 90 21.24 18.06 -21.19
CA LYS A 90 20.72 19.25 -20.48
C LYS A 90 21.81 19.93 -19.69
N MET A 91 21.62 21.20 -19.36
CA MET A 91 22.51 21.92 -18.45
C MET A 91 22.56 21.23 -17.08
N LYS A 92 23.74 21.13 -16.51
CA LYS A 92 23.98 20.51 -15.20
C LYS A 92 23.13 21.14 -14.08
N ALA A 93 23.03 22.45 -14.06
CA ALA A 93 22.10 23.19 -13.18
C ALA A 93 21.93 24.62 -13.68
N THR A 94 20.94 25.31 -13.13
CA THR A 94 20.67 26.74 -13.39
C THR A 94 20.58 27.47 -12.05
N SER A 95 20.52 28.81 -12.08
CA SER A 95 20.26 29.63 -10.87
C SER A 95 18.77 29.75 -10.53
N GLY A 96 17.88 29.20 -11.37
CA GLY A 96 16.44 29.32 -11.19
C GLY A 96 15.89 30.70 -11.52
N THR A 97 14.69 30.98 -11.01
CA THR A 97 14.02 32.28 -11.11
C THR A 97 14.32 33.18 -9.90
N SER A 98 13.60 34.26 -9.74
CA SER A 98 13.65 35.11 -8.54
C SER A 98 12.30 35.76 -8.30
N GLY A 99 12.04 36.07 -7.04
CA GLY A 99 10.84 36.78 -6.62
C GLY A 99 10.68 38.10 -7.32
N ALA A 100 9.55 38.28 -8.03
CA ALA A 100 9.27 39.50 -8.78
C ALA A 100 9.03 40.70 -7.86
N TYR A 101 8.63 40.47 -6.63
CA TYR A 101 8.29 41.49 -5.63
C TYR A 101 9.26 41.48 -4.45
N SER A 102 9.69 40.30 -3.99
CA SER A 102 10.65 40.16 -2.88
C SER A 102 12.10 40.37 -3.33
N GLY A 103 12.42 40.07 -4.59
CA GLY A 103 13.79 40.03 -5.09
C GLY A 103 14.65 38.86 -4.59
N ILE A 104 14.07 37.91 -3.87
CA ILE A 104 14.80 36.74 -3.36
C ILE A 104 15.06 35.78 -4.53
N PRO A 105 16.32 35.36 -4.77
CA PRO A 105 16.59 34.32 -5.77
C PRO A 105 16.03 32.95 -5.35
N GLU A 106 15.54 32.16 -6.30
CA GLU A 106 14.99 30.83 -6.05
C GLU A 106 16.02 29.91 -5.35
N TYR A 107 17.25 29.89 -5.83
CA TYR A 107 18.29 29.07 -5.20
C TYR A 107 18.51 29.36 -3.71
N GLN A 108 18.27 30.63 -3.29
CA GLN A 108 18.38 31.03 -1.88
C GLN A 108 17.14 30.61 -1.10
N LEU A 109 15.96 30.80 -1.65
CA LEU A 109 14.71 30.36 -1.02
C LEU A 109 14.70 28.84 -0.81
N CYS A 110 15.09 28.07 -1.84
CA CYS A 110 15.17 26.62 -1.77
C CYS A 110 16.16 26.16 -0.68
N LEU A 111 17.31 26.81 -0.57
CA LEU A 111 18.29 26.51 0.47
C LEU A 111 17.76 26.83 1.87
N ASP A 112 17.17 28.01 2.06
CA ASP A 112 16.65 28.45 3.35
C ASP A 112 15.57 27.48 3.87
N ILE A 113 14.60 27.12 3.00
CA ILE A 113 13.54 26.16 3.33
C ILE A 113 14.10 24.78 3.61
N SER A 114 15.06 24.30 2.82
CA SER A 114 15.65 22.96 2.99
C SER A 114 16.47 22.84 4.29
N LEU A 115 17.17 23.89 4.69
CA LEU A 115 17.88 23.91 5.98
C LEU A 115 16.90 23.88 7.17
N MET A 116 15.83 24.68 7.10
CA MET A 116 14.78 24.66 8.11
C MET A 116 14.05 23.30 8.16
N LEU A 117 13.82 22.68 6.99
CA LEU A 117 13.19 21.36 6.89
C LEU A 117 14.06 20.27 7.47
N LYS A 118 15.38 20.30 7.20
CA LYS A 118 16.35 19.40 7.84
C LYS A 118 16.25 19.49 9.35
N ASP A 119 16.37 20.71 9.92
CA ASP A 119 16.33 20.90 11.36
C ASP A 119 15.01 20.37 11.97
N ALA A 120 13.88 20.57 11.29
CA ALA A 120 12.57 20.10 11.74
C ALA A 120 12.45 18.57 11.71
N LEU A 121 12.90 17.93 10.64
CA LEU A 121 12.86 16.46 10.50
C LEU A 121 13.84 15.77 11.46
N GLU A 122 15.04 16.32 11.65
CA GLU A 122 16.00 15.78 12.63
C GLU A 122 15.47 15.91 14.07
N ALA A 123 14.72 16.96 14.38
CA ALA A 123 14.06 17.11 15.68
C ALA A 123 12.97 16.05 15.92
N GLU A 124 12.38 15.51 14.85
CA GLU A 124 11.44 14.39 14.89
C GLU A 124 12.11 13.03 14.76
N GLY A 125 13.45 12.99 14.69
CA GLY A 125 14.24 11.75 14.66
C GLY A 125 14.50 11.17 13.27
N TYR A 126 14.14 11.86 12.18
CA TYR A 126 14.51 11.42 10.84
C TYR A 126 15.98 11.74 10.53
N PRO A 127 16.79 10.80 10.08
CA PRO A 127 18.07 11.12 9.47
C PRO A 127 17.85 11.84 8.15
N VAL A 128 18.63 12.93 7.92
CA VAL A 128 18.46 13.78 6.73
C VAL A 128 19.77 13.94 5.98
N LEU A 129 19.71 13.75 4.66
CA LEU A 129 20.77 14.07 3.72
C LEU A 129 20.40 15.34 2.93
N LEU A 130 21.24 16.39 2.97
CA LEU A 130 21.14 17.52 2.05
C LEU A 130 22.09 17.34 0.86
N THR A 131 21.62 17.57 -0.37
CA THR A 131 22.49 17.53 -1.55
C THR A 131 23.44 18.73 -1.63
N ARG A 132 23.08 19.85 -0.98
CA ARG A 132 23.92 21.02 -0.74
C ARG A 132 23.52 21.76 0.54
N GLU A 133 24.49 22.35 1.22
CA GLU A 133 24.29 23.16 2.43
C GLU A 133 24.66 24.64 2.22
N ASN A 134 25.06 25.02 1.02
CA ASN A 134 25.42 26.39 0.65
C ASN A 134 25.16 26.61 -0.85
N ASN A 135 25.40 27.85 -1.31
CA ASN A 135 25.14 28.25 -2.70
C ASN A 135 26.36 28.06 -3.62
N GLU A 136 27.51 27.67 -3.09
CA GLU A 136 28.78 27.49 -3.81
C GLU A 136 29.08 26.04 -4.12
N THR A 137 28.25 25.10 -3.69
CA THR A 137 28.42 23.65 -3.97
C THR A 137 28.22 23.39 -5.45
N ALA A 138 29.28 22.86 -6.11
CA ALA A 138 29.22 22.49 -7.52
C ALA A 138 28.69 21.05 -7.66
N ILE A 139 27.38 20.89 -7.74
CA ILE A 139 26.71 19.58 -7.87
C ILE A 139 25.61 19.67 -8.94
N SER A 140 25.64 18.80 -9.94
CA SER A 140 24.70 18.74 -11.05
C SER A 140 23.38 18.05 -10.68
N ASN A 141 22.35 18.18 -11.53
CA ASN A 141 21.07 17.53 -11.29
C ASN A 141 21.17 16.01 -11.25
N SER A 142 22.00 15.39 -12.07
CA SER A 142 22.25 13.93 -12.00
C SER A 142 23.04 13.55 -10.75
N GLU A 143 24.08 14.32 -10.39
CA GLU A 143 24.90 14.06 -9.20
C GLU A 143 24.10 14.14 -7.90
N ARG A 144 23.10 15.04 -7.81
CA ARG A 144 22.18 15.15 -6.66
C ARG A 144 21.35 13.88 -6.48
N ALA A 145 20.79 13.34 -7.57
CA ALA A 145 20.05 12.09 -7.53
C ALA A 145 20.95 10.90 -7.17
N VAL A 146 22.15 10.83 -7.76
CA VAL A 146 23.14 9.79 -7.45
C VAL A 146 23.57 9.84 -5.99
N LEU A 147 23.77 11.03 -5.43
CA LEU A 147 24.12 11.20 -4.01
C LEU A 147 23.04 10.62 -3.08
N ALA A 148 21.77 10.87 -3.37
CA ALA A 148 20.65 10.30 -2.61
C ALA A 148 20.58 8.78 -2.75
N ASN A 149 20.77 8.25 -3.98
CA ASN A 149 20.77 6.80 -4.24
C ASN A 149 21.92 6.09 -3.48
N GLU A 150 23.16 6.64 -3.57
CA GLU A 150 24.34 6.05 -2.94
C GLU A 150 24.30 6.11 -1.40
N ALA A 151 23.61 7.10 -0.85
CA ALA A 151 23.38 7.20 0.58
C ALA A 151 22.34 6.19 1.10
N GLY A 152 21.60 5.53 0.21
CA GLY A 152 20.50 4.63 0.58
C GLY A 152 19.32 5.38 1.19
N ALA A 153 19.02 6.58 0.69
CA ALA A 153 17.84 7.31 1.14
C ALA A 153 16.55 6.59 0.71
N ASP A 154 15.51 6.66 1.55
CA ASP A 154 14.22 6.02 1.28
C ASP A 154 13.37 6.84 0.28
N ILE A 155 13.44 8.16 0.41
CA ILE A 155 12.75 9.12 -0.47
C ILE A 155 13.64 10.29 -0.79
N SER A 156 13.36 10.99 -1.91
CA SER A 156 14.01 12.23 -2.29
C SER A 156 12.97 13.32 -2.57
N ILE A 157 13.11 14.47 -1.88
CA ILE A 157 12.25 15.63 -2.04
C ILE A 157 13.08 16.78 -2.58
N ARG A 158 12.75 17.24 -3.78
CA ARG A 158 13.41 18.36 -4.43
C ARG A 158 12.59 19.63 -4.20
N ILE A 159 13.18 20.60 -3.53
CA ILE A 159 12.52 21.86 -3.14
C ILE A 159 12.78 22.94 -4.20
N HIS A 160 11.72 23.41 -4.82
CA HIS A 160 11.72 24.42 -5.88
C HIS A 160 10.62 25.45 -5.67
N ALA A 161 10.64 26.51 -6.45
CA ALA A 161 9.58 27.50 -6.52
C ALA A 161 9.37 27.94 -7.98
N ASN A 162 8.12 27.92 -8.42
CA ASN A 162 7.74 28.08 -9.82
C ASN A 162 7.83 29.54 -10.30
N GLY A 163 7.84 29.70 -11.61
CA GLY A 163 7.71 30.97 -12.29
C GLY A 163 6.81 30.86 -13.54
N SER A 164 6.05 31.92 -13.84
CA SER A 164 5.17 31.94 -15.00
C SER A 164 5.22 33.31 -15.67
N GLU A 165 4.99 33.38 -17.00
CA GLU A 165 4.74 34.61 -17.71
C GLU A 165 3.36 35.22 -17.37
N ASP A 166 2.43 34.39 -16.90
CA ASP A 166 1.14 34.82 -16.36
C ASP A 166 1.28 35.19 -14.87
N PRO A 167 1.17 36.47 -14.48
CA PRO A 167 1.28 36.90 -13.09
C PRO A 167 0.09 36.46 -12.22
N GLN A 168 -0.98 35.91 -12.82
CA GLN A 168 -2.11 35.35 -12.09
C GLN A 168 -1.90 33.89 -11.73
N ALA A 169 -0.92 33.18 -12.32
CA ALA A 169 -0.54 31.83 -11.92
C ALA A 169 -0.08 31.86 -10.47
N ASN A 170 -0.67 30.99 -9.63
CA ASN A 170 -0.43 30.95 -8.18
C ASN A 170 -0.63 29.54 -7.63
N GLY A 171 -0.21 29.31 -6.40
CA GLY A 171 -0.38 28.04 -5.69
C GLY A 171 0.80 27.10 -5.82
N ALA A 172 0.71 25.92 -5.20
CA ALA A 172 1.75 24.91 -5.18
C ALA A 172 1.37 23.71 -6.04
N LEU A 173 2.36 23.03 -6.60
CA LEU A 173 2.18 21.80 -7.36
C LEU A 173 3.35 20.83 -7.12
N ALA A 174 3.16 19.57 -7.47
CA ALA A 174 4.21 18.58 -7.45
C ALA A 174 4.52 18.07 -8.87
N LEU A 175 5.79 17.75 -9.13
CA LEU A 175 6.21 17.09 -10.36
C LEU A 175 6.77 15.71 -10.03
N ILE A 176 6.32 14.71 -10.79
CA ILE A 176 6.85 13.33 -10.77
C ILE A 176 7.08 12.87 -12.20
N SER A 177 7.71 11.71 -12.39
CA SER A 177 7.73 11.04 -13.70
C SER A 177 6.38 10.40 -14.03
N SER A 178 6.16 10.04 -15.30
CA SER A 178 5.02 9.20 -15.67
C SER A 178 5.26 7.72 -15.31
N GLN A 179 4.17 6.95 -15.23
CA GLN A 179 4.25 5.49 -15.03
C GLN A 179 4.99 4.78 -16.17
N SER A 180 4.96 5.33 -17.38
CA SER A 180 5.65 4.77 -18.55
C SER A 180 7.12 5.19 -18.67
N ASN A 181 7.64 5.98 -17.73
CA ASN A 181 9.04 6.40 -17.73
C ASN A 181 9.97 5.19 -17.59
N PRO A 182 10.90 4.93 -18.54
CA PRO A 182 11.72 3.73 -18.52
C PRO A 182 12.77 3.71 -17.39
N TYR A 183 13.00 4.83 -16.70
CA TYR A 183 14.01 4.96 -15.65
C TYR A 183 13.41 4.89 -14.25
N THR A 184 12.21 5.40 -14.06
CA THR A 184 11.59 5.64 -12.75
C THR A 184 10.17 5.09 -12.63
N GLY A 185 9.61 4.51 -13.70
CA GLY A 185 8.25 3.97 -13.71
C GLY A 185 8.01 2.82 -12.72
N SER A 186 9.08 2.11 -12.30
CA SER A 186 8.99 1.01 -11.33
C SER A 186 8.58 1.45 -9.92
N PHE A 187 8.82 2.70 -9.54
CA PHE A 187 8.42 3.29 -8.26
C PHE A 187 7.51 4.53 -8.45
N TYR A 188 6.78 4.56 -9.56
CA TYR A 188 5.79 5.61 -9.84
C TYR A 188 4.72 5.70 -8.74
N GLY A 189 4.23 4.55 -8.26
CA GLY A 189 3.21 4.49 -7.21
C GLY A 189 3.66 5.19 -5.93
N GLU A 190 4.86 4.87 -5.46
CA GLU A 190 5.45 5.47 -4.26
C GLU A 190 5.74 6.96 -4.44
N SER A 191 6.27 7.36 -5.62
CA SER A 191 6.50 8.78 -5.92
C SER A 191 5.20 9.58 -5.96
N ARG A 192 4.12 8.98 -6.47
CA ARG A 192 2.80 9.59 -6.52
C ARG A 192 2.19 9.74 -5.13
N ALA A 193 2.23 8.68 -4.31
CA ALA A 193 1.77 8.71 -2.92
C ALA A 193 2.52 9.76 -2.09
N LEU A 194 3.86 9.82 -2.23
CA LEU A 194 4.69 10.84 -1.61
C LEU A 194 4.26 12.26 -2.01
N ALA A 195 4.03 12.48 -3.30
CA ALA A 195 3.60 13.77 -3.83
C ALA A 195 2.18 14.16 -3.37
N GLU A 196 1.25 13.21 -3.31
CA GLU A 196 -0.12 13.43 -2.81
C GLU A 196 -0.12 13.83 -1.34
N SER A 197 0.61 13.13 -0.49
CA SER A 197 0.71 13.39 0.94
C SER A 197 1.35 14.75 1.22
N ILE A 198 2.53 15.02 0.63
CA ILE A 198 3.25 16.28 0.87
C ILE A 198 2.49 17.47 0.32
N LEU A 199 2.03 17.42 -0.93
CA LEU A 199 1.32 18.55 -1.54
C LEU A 199 -0.01 18.84 -0.82
N GLY A 200 -0.72 17.77 -0.40
CA GLY A 200 -1.98 17.88 0.35
C GLY A 200 -1.79 18.59 1.70
N ALA A 201 -0.85 18.11 2.51
CA ALA A 201 -0.54 18.69 3.81
C ALA A 201 0.03 20.11 3.69
N TYR A 202 0.95 20.33 2.75
CA TYR A 202 1.54 21.63 2.47
C TYR A 202 0.47 22.69 2.12
N CYS A 203 -0.42 22.39 1.17
CA CYS A 203 -1.48 23.30 0.78
C CYS A 203 -2.52 23.50 1.91
N GLY A 204 -2.85 22.44 2.64
CA GLY A 204 -3.74 22.52 3.80
C GLY A 204 -3.20 23.45 4.89
N ARG A 205 -1.90 23.40 5.14
CA ARG A 205 -1.23 24.21 6.18
C ARG A 205 -1.00 25.66 5.75
N THR A 206 -0.56 25.88 4.52
CA THR A 206 -0.17 27.20 4.02
C THR A 206 -1.30 28.00 3.41
N GLY A 207 -2.39 27.33 3.03
CA GLY A 207 -3.49 27.96 2.27
C GLY A 207 -3.10 28.35 0.85
N PHE A 208 -2.02 27.80 0.29
CA PHE A 208 -1.76 27.87 -1.15
C PHE A 208 -2.79 27.05 -1.92
N ALA A 209 -3.17 27.52 -3.12
CA ALA A 209 -4.01 26.72 -4.01
C ALA A 209 -3.25 25.45 -4.43
N ASN A 210 -3.91 24.30 -4.29
CA ASN A 210 -3.35 23.02 -4.74
C ASN A 210 -3.57 22.89 -6.25
N GLN A 211 -2.50 22.97 -7.04
CA GLN A 211 -2.50 22.86 -8.50
C GLN A 211 -2.34 21.42 -8.99
N GLY A 212 -2.29 20.45 -8.06
CA GLY A 212 -2.19 19.03 -8.36
C GLY A 212 -0.80 18.55 -8.71
N ILE A 213 -0.75 17.27 -9.10
CA ILE A 213 0.47 16.59 -9.52
C ILE A 213 0.55 16.60 -11.04
N GLN A 214 1.72 16.95 -11.57
CA GLN A 214 2.00 16.96 -13.00
C GLN A 214 3.09 15.93 -13.32
N GLU A 215 2.88 15.17 -14.38
CA GLU A 215 3.87 14.21 -14.86
C GLU A 215 4.84 14.87 -15.83
N ASN A 216 6.15 14.68 -15.62
CA ASN A 216 7.19 15.26 -16.43
C ASN A 216 8.43 14.36 -16.56
N ASP A 217 8.56 13.67 -17.68
CA ASP A 217 9.67 12.76 -17.99
C ASP A 217 10.96 13.45 -18.44
N THR A 218 10.99 14.78 -18.42
CA THR A 218 12.14 15.54 -18.90
C THR A 218 13.05 16.08 -17.79
N MET A 219 12.78 15.75 -16.52
CA MET A 219 13.54 16.25 -15.37
C MET A 219 14.73 15.35 -15.06
N THR A 220 15.97 15.86 -15.28
CA THR A 220 17.21 15.12 -15.06
C THR A 220 17.29 14.54 -13.65
N GLY A 221 17.03 15.33 -12.61
CA GLY A 221 17.13 14.87 -11.22
C GLY A 221 16.06 13.84 -10.83
N ILE A 222 14.93 13.75 -11.56
CA ILE A 222 13.97 12.66 -11.42
C ILE A 222 14.48 11.43 -12.15
N ASN A 223 14.86 11.56 -13.43
CA ASN A 223 15.26 10.43 -14.28
C ASN A 223 16.52 9.67 -13.80
N TRP A 224 17.36 10.29 -12.99
CA TRP A 224 18.53 9.67 -12.37
C TRP A 224 18.26 9.08 -10.98
N SER A 225 17.05 9.26 -10.44
CA SER A 225 16.67 8.66 -9.16
C SER A 225 16.46 7.16 -9.28
N GLN A 226 16.84 6.41 -8.25
CA GLN A 226 16.56 4.98 -8.06
C GLN A 226 15.64 4.75 -6.84
N ILE A 227 15.13 5.82 -6.26
CA ILE A 227 14.25 5.85 -5.10
C ILE A 227 13.05 6.74 -5.40
N PRO A 228 11.91 6.60 -4.67
CA PRO A 228 10.77 7.47 -4.79
C PRO A 228 11.17 8.94 -4.70
N VAL A 229 10.73 9.75 -5.69
CA VAL A 229 11.18 11.14 -5.83
C VAL A 229 10.06 12.04 -6.32
N MET A 230 10.01 13.25 -5.77
CA MET A 230 9.15 14.33 -6.25
C MET A 230 9.88 15.68 -6.26
N ILE A 231 9.39 16.62 -7.07
CA ILE A 231 9.71 18.05 -6.97
C ILE A 231 8.50 18.74 -6.34
N LEU A 232 8.71 19.49 -5.27
CA LEU A 232 7.70 20.40 -4.72
C LEU A 232 7.96 21.82 -5.25
N GLU A 233 7.05 22.32 -6.07
CA GLU A 233 6.98 23.73 -6.48
C GLU A 233 6.14 24.47 -5.45
N MET A 234 6.81 25.14 -4.52
CA MET A 234 6.21 25.67 -3.28
C MET A 234 5.22 26.82 -3.50
N GLY A 235 5.31 27.51 -4.63
CA GLY A 235 4.49 28.66 -5.01
C GLY A 235 5.11 29.38 -6.22
N PHE A 236 4.40 30.35 -6.79
CA PHE A 236 4.90 31.11 -7.94
C PHE A 236 5.62 32.38 -7.51
N MET A 237 6.94 32.45 -7.74
CA MET A 237 7.76 33.62 -7.44
C MET A 237 7.42 34.85 -8.31
N THR A 238 6.64 34.64 -9.37
CA THR A 238 6.11 35.68 -10.25
C THR A 238 4.74 36.20 -9.82
N ASN A 239 4.09 35.55 -8.86
CA ASN A 239 2.82 35.97 -8.27
C ASN A 239 3.08 36.81 -7.01
N GLU A 240 2.43 37.97 -6.87
CA GLU A 240 2.66 38.89 -5.75
C GLU A 240 2.38 38.25 -4.39
N GLN A 241 1.25 37.54 -4.29
CA GLN A 241 0.84 36.95 -3.00
C GLN A 241 1.74 35.78 -2.61
N ASP A 242 2.06 34.88 -3.55
CA ASP A 242 2.89 33.71 -3.30
C ASP A 242 4.33 34.15 -2.95
N ASP A 243 4.92 35.08 -3.75
CA ASP A 243 6.28 35.54 -3.54
C ASP A 243 6.45 36.25 -2.17
N LEU A 244 5.53 37.15 -1.81
CA LEU A 244 5.59 37.83 -0.52
C LEU A 244 5.33 36.88 0.67
N LYS A 245 4.48 35.87 0.53
CA LYS A 245 4.31 34.84 1.55
C LYS A 245 5.59 34.02 1.74
N MET A 246 6.18 33.52 0.66
CA MET A 246 7.42 32.75 0.71
C MET A 246 8.62 33.55 1.23
N ALA A 247 8.58 34.89 1.06
CA ALA A 247 9.58 35.80 1.60
C ALA A 247 9.47 36.02 3.12
N ASP A 248 8.29 35.81 3.72
CA ASP A 248 8.05 36.03 5.14
C ASP A 248 8.66 34.89 6.01
N PRO A 249 9.60 35.18 6.90
CA PRO A 249 10.22 34.15 7.75
C PRO A 249 9.23 33.39 8.64
N SER A 250 8.15 34.03 9.09
CA SER A 250 7.13 33.39 9.92
C SER A 250 6.24 32.44 9.08
N PHE A 251 6.00 32.77 7.83
CA PHE A 251 5.26 31.93 6.91
C PHE A 251 6.09 30.72 6.47
N ARG A 252 7.41 30.85 6.30
CA ARG A 252 8.32 29.73 6.02
C ARG A 252 8.25 28.62 7.05
N GLN A 253 7.99 28.93 8.32
CA GLN A 253 7.75 27.92 9.34
C GLN A 253 6.49 27.09 9.05
N GLN A 254 5.42 27.72 8.54
CA GLN A 254 4.22 27.00 8.12
C GLN A 254 4.47 26.12 6.88
N MET A 255 5.28 26.61 5.94
CA MET A 255 5.70 25.84 4.77
C MET A 255 6.45 24.57 5.17
N VAL A 256 7.46 24.71 6.03
CA VAL A 256 8.24 23.58 6.55
C VAL A 256 7.36 22.60 7.31
N GLN A 257 6.52 23.09 8.21
CA GLN A 257 5.62 22.24 8.99
C GLN A 257 4.65 21.45 8.07
N GLY A 258 4.14 22.06 7.01
CA GLY A 258 3.27 21.37 6.05
C GLY A 258 4.02 20.26 5.27
N ILE A 259 5.30 20.45 4.98
CA ILE A 259 6.12 19.39 4.35
C ILE A 259 6.37 18.25 5.34
N VAL A 260 6.72 18.54 6.60
CA VAL A 260 6.91 17.53 7.66
C VAL A 260 5.64 16.70 7.86
N GLU A 261 4.49 17.37 8.05
CA GLU A 261 3.19 16.70 8.19
C GLU A 261 2.88 15.76 7.00
N GLY A 262 3.25 16.16 5.78
CA GLY A 262 3.08 15.33 4.59
C GLY A 262 4.01 14.12 4.55
N ILE A 263 5.25 14.26 5.04
CA ILE A 263 6.21 13.16 5.17
C ILE A 263 5.72 12.15 6.22
N ASP A 264 5.30 12.63 7.39
CA ASP A 264 4.74 11.78 8.45
C ASP A 264 3.50 11.02 7.97
N GLN A 265 2.61 11.70 7.23
CA GLN A 265 1.43 11.04 6.64
C GLN A 265 1.83 9.96 5.62
N TYR A 266 2.79 10.24 4.74
CA TYR A 266 3.29 9.25 3.77
C TYR A 266 3.80 7.98 4.46
N TYR A 267 4.61 8.12 5.52
CA TYR A 267 5.13 6.96 6.24
C TYR A 267 4.06 6.27 7.09
N ALA A 268 3.11 7.01 7.65
CA ALA A 268 1.97 6.42 8.35
C ALA A 268 1.09 5.59 7.41
N ASP A 269 0.80 6.09 6.20
CA ASP A 269 0.04 5.37 5.19
C ASP A 269 0.80 4.14 4.70
N LYS A 270 2.10 4.26 4.45
CA LYS A 270 2.98 3.14 4.06
C LYS A 270 3.03 2.06 5.15
N ALA A 271 3.19 2.43 6.42
CA ALA A 271 3.17 1.49 7.53
C ALA A 271 1.79 0.81 7.68
N ALA A 272 0.70 1.54 7.43
CA ALA A 272 -0.64 0.96 7.41
C ALA A 272 -0.81 -0.02 6.24
N GLU A 273 -0.26 0.27 5.06
CA GLU A 273 -0.24 -0.64 3.92
C GLU A 273 0.63 -1.88 4.20
N GLU A 274 1.81 -1.72 4.80
CA GLU A 274 2.69 -2.82 5.21
C GLU A 274 2.04 -3.68 6.30
N THR A 275 1.38 -3.08 7.29
CA THR A 275 0.62 -3.80 8.32
C THR A 275 -0.55 -4.57 7.71
N THR A 276 -1.23 -4.01 6.70
CA THR A 276 -2.26 -4.72 5.95
C THR A 276 -1.67 -5.80 5.03
N ALA A 277 -0.48 -5.60 4.47
CA ALA A 277 0.25 -6.59 3.68
C ALA A 277 0.76 -7.76 4.57
N ASP A 278 1.27 -7.48 5.76
CA ASP A 278 1.64 -8.52 6.75
C ASP A 278 0.40 -9.26 7.27
N ALA A 279 -0.75 -8.57 7.40
CA ALA A 279 -2.03 -9.20 7.68
C ALA A 279 -2.59 -10.00 6.48
N GLN A 280 -2.12 -9.73 5.25
CA GLN A 280 -2.48 -10.50 4.05
C GLN A 280 -1.71 -11.82 3.92
N GLY A 281 -0.67 -12.05 4.74
CA GLY A 281 0.16 -13.25 4.69
C GLY A 281 1.14 -13.27 3.51
N GLN A 282 1.83 -14.40 3.35
CA GLN A 282 2.84 -14.58 2.30
C GLN A 282 2.26 -15.22 1.04
N PRO A 283 2.76 -14.88 -0.17
CA PRO A 283 2.36 -15.53 -1.39
C PRO A 283 2.69 -17.03 -1.37
N LEU A 284 1.72 -17.88 -1.72
CA LEU A 284 1.88 -19.33 -1.90
C LEU A 284 2.34 -19.62 -3.33
N GLU A 285 3.61 -19.39 -3.63
CA GLU A 285 4.17 -19.44 -4.98
C GLU A 285 3.96 -20.79 -5.68
N GLU A 286 4.10 -21.90 -4.94
CA GLU A 286 3.86 -23.23 -5.50
C GLU A 286 2.40 -23.41 -5.93
N LEU A 287 1.46 -22.94 -5.13
CA LEU A 287 0.03 -22.97 -5.46
C LEU A 287 -0.28 -22.06 -6.66
N ASN A 288 0.33 -20.88 -6.73
CA ASN A 288 0.22 -19.98 -7.89
C ASN A 288 0.59 -20.71 -9.18
N VAL A 289 1.73 -21.40 -9.20
CA VAL A 289 2.19 -22.16 -10.35
C VAL A 289 1.22 -23.30 -10.71
N GLN A 290 0.68 -24.01 -9.72
CA GLN A 290 -0.30 -25.09 -9.96
C GLN A 290 -1.58 -24.55 -10.60
N ILE A 291 -2.11 -23.42 -10.10
CA ILE A 291 -3.30 -22.77 -10.66
C ILE A 291 -3.04 -22.29 -12.09
N GLN A 292 -1.92 -21.60 -12.33
CA GLN A 292 -1.55 -21.12 -13.67
C GLN A 292 -1.41 -22.27 -14.68
N ASN A 293 -0.79 -23.37 -14.28
CA ASN A 293 -0.65 -24.56 -15.13
C ASN A 293 -2.03 -25.19 -15.47
N SER A 294 -2.94 -25.26 -14.49
CA SER A 294 -4.31 -25.73 -14.72
C SER A 294 -5.09 -24.84 -15.69
N LEU A 295 -4.87 -23.52 -15.67
CA LEU A 295 -5.53 -22.54 -16.54
C LEU A 295 -4.91 -22.44 -17.94
N ALA A 296 -3.70 -22.96 -18.18
CA ALA A 296 -2.94 -22.72 -19.41
C ALA A 296 -3.69 -23.11 -20.69
N GLU A 297 -4.44 -24.22 -20.68
CA GLU A 297 -5.23 -24.65 -21.83
C GLU A 297 -6.38 -23.67 -22.13
N ARG A 298 -7.09 -23.20 -21.10
CA ARG A 298 -8.24 -22.30 -21.25
C ARG A 298 -7.80 -20.90 -21.70
N THR A 299 -6.70 -20.39 -21.13
CA THR A 299 -6.12 -19.10 -21.54
C THR A 299 -5.57 -19.14 -22.97
N ALA A 300 -5.02 -20.29 -23.41
CA ALA A 300 -4.60 -20.48 -24.81
C ALA A 300 -5.77 -20.43 -25.80
N LEU A 301 -6.99 -20.69 -25.37
CA LEU A 301 -8.22 -20.54 -26.17
C LEU A 301 -8.73 -19.09 -26.23
N GLY A 302 -8.11 -18.16 -25.48
CA GLY A 302 -8.50 -16.76 -25.40
C GLY A 302 -9.48 -16.44 -24.27
N GLU A 303 -9.77 -17.38 -23.37
CA GLU A 303 -10.57 -17.11 -22.18
C GLU A 303 -9.75 -16.33 -21.15
N VAL A 304 -10.40 -15.46 -20.39
CA VAL A 304 -9.77 -14.65 -19.34
C VAL A 304 -10.16 -15.22 -17.98
N TRP A 305 -9.17 -15.53 -17.16
CA TRP A 305 -9.36 -16.14 -15.84
C TRP A 305 -8.62 -15.36 -14.77
N SER A 306 -9.26 -15.21 -13.61
CA SER A 306 -8.67 -14.66 -12.39
C SER A 306 -9.05 -15.53 -11.19
N VAL A 307 -8.05 -15.91 -10.40
CA VAL A 307 -8.21 -16.77 -9.23
C VAL A 307 -7.52 -16.11 -8.04
N TYR A 308 -8.20 -16.07 -6.92
CA TYR A 308 -7.63 -15.67 -5.63
C TYR A 308 -8.04 -16.67 -4.56
N THR A 309 -7.10 -17.07 -3.71
CA THR A 309 -7.36 -17.90 -2.53
C THR A 309 -6.50 -17.44 -1.36
N GLN A 310 -7.05 -17.51 -0.13
CA GLN A 310 -6.34 -17.10 1.09
C GLN A 310 -6.69 -18.02 2.26
N ASP A 311 -5.68 -18.54 2.96
CA ASP A 311 -5.84 -19.20 4.25
C ASP A 311 -6.17 -18.12 5.31
N LEU A 312 -7.34 -18.20 5.91
CA LEU A 312 -7.82 -17.18 6.86
C LEU A 312 -7.14 -17.23 8.23
N GLN A 313 -6.34 -18.25 8.52
CA GLN A 313 -5.58 -18.35 9.77
C GLN A 313 -4.20 -17.69 9.66
N SER A 314 -3.48 -17.97 8.56
CA SER A 314 -2.14 -17.43 8.33
C SER A 314 -2.14 -16.15 7.49
N GLY A 315 -3.24 -15.85 6.80
CA GLY A 315 -3.28 -14.80 5.79
C GLY A 315 -2.62 -15.18 4.46
N ASN A 316 -1.89 -16.28 4.37
CA ASN A 316 -1.16 -16.67 3.16
C ASN A 316 -2.10 -16.88 1.96
N TYR A 317 -1.70 -16.41 0.80
CA TYR A 317 -2.56 -16.33 -0.37
C TYR A 317 -1.89 -16.80 -1.67
N ALA A 318 -2.71 -17.19 -2.64
CA ALA A 318 -2.30 -17.35 -4.03
C ALA A 318 -3.21 -16.53 -4.95
N SER A 319 -2.62 -15.95 -6.00
CA SER A 319 -3.33 -15.12 -6.97
C SER A 319 -2.81 -15.39 -8.38
N ALA A 320 -3.71 -15.76 -9.30
CA ALA A 320 -3.40 -16.00 -10.70
C ALA A 320 -4.37 -15.21 -11.60
N GLY A 321 -3.83 -14.39 -12.50
CA GLY A 321 -4.61 -13.40 -13.24
C GLY A 321 -4.92 -12.17 -12.36
N GLN A 322 -5.14 -11.03 -13.00
CA GLN A 322 -5.37 -9.74 -12.31
C GLN A 322 -6.41 -8.92 -13.07
N GLY A 323 -6.95 -7.92 -12.36
CA GLY A 323 -7.85 -6.93 -12.91
C GLY A 323 -9.34 -7.27 -12.77
N ALA A 324 -10.15 -6.26 -13.01
CA ALA A 324 -11.59 -6.34 -12.95
C ALA A 324 -12.14 -7.19 -14.10
N LEU A 325 -13.04 -8.13 -13.77
CA LEU A 325 -13.82 -8.94 -14.71
C LEU A 325 -15.31 -8.70 -14.48
N GLU A 326 -16.14 -9.03 -15.46
CA GLU A 326 -17.59 -8.99 -15.30
C GLU A 326 -18.01 -9.89 -14.14
N SER A 327 -18.58 -9.28 -13.10
CA SER A 327 -18.91 -9.97 -11.86
C SER A 327 -20.12 -10.87 -11.98
N ALA A 328 -20.97 -10.63 -12.96
CA ALA A 328 -22.31 -11.23 -13.03
C ALA A 328 -23.02 -11.11 -11.65
N SER A 329 -23.58 -12.19 -11.12
CA SER A 329 -24.29 -12.17 -9.84
C SER A 329 -23.38 -12.15 -8.58
N VAL A 330 -22.04 -12.17 -8.71
CA VAL A 330 -21.14 -12.03 -7.56
C VAL A 330 -21.25 -10.63 -6.94
N ILE A 331 -21.58 -9.58 -7.72
CA ILE A 331 -21.84 -8.22 -7.23
C ILE A 331 -22.91 -8.16 -6.12
N LYS A 332 -23.79 -9.17 -6.04
CA LYS A 332 -24.82 -9.27 -5.01
C LYS A 332 -24.27 -9.42 -3.59
N LEU A 333 -23.04 -9.91 -3.44
CA LEU A 333 -22.37 -9.94 -2.15
C LEU A 333 -22.09 -8.53 -1.62
N TYR A 334 -21.63 -7.64 -2.49
CA TYR A 334 -21.40 -6.24 -2.16
C TYR A 334 -22.70 -5.50 -1.87
N THR A 335 -23.75 -5.80 -2.65
CA THR A 335 -25.11 -5.29 -2.38
C THR A 335 -25.59 -5.73 -1.01
N ALA A 336 -25.45 -7.01 -0.65
CA ALA A 336 -25.84 -7.52 0.67
C ALA A 336 -25.09 -6.84 1.80
N ALA A 337 -23.76 -6.72 1.70
CA ALA A 337 -22.94 -6.02 2.70
C ALA A 337 -23.35 -4.55 2.83
N THR A 338 -23.63 -3.86 1.71
CA THR A 338 -24.11 -2.47 1.73
C THR A 338 -25.45 -2.32 2.42
N VAL A 339 -26.39 -3.27 2.23
CA VAL A 339 -27.71 -3.26 2.91
C VAL A 339 -27.53 -3.22 4.43
N PHE A 340 -26.59 -3.95 4.99
CA PHE A 340 -26.35 -3.96 6.42
C PHE A 340 -25.69 -2.67 6.95
N THR A 341 -25.06 -1.87 6.10
CA THR A 341 -24.53 -0.54 6.50
C THR A 341 -25.63 0.53 6.60
N ASP A 342 -26.79 0.29 5.94
CA ASP A 342 -27.93 1.23 5.90
C ASP A 342 -29.26 0.49 6.18
N LEU A 343 -29.19 -0.47 7.10
CA LEU A 343 -30.29 -1.42 7.37
C LEU A 343 -31.59 -0.72 7.78
N GLU A 344 -31.50 0.32 8.60
CA GLU A 344 -32.66 1.07 9.08
C GLU A 344 -33.43 1.73 7.91
N ASN A 345 -32.72 2.34 6.96
CA ASN A 345 -33.32 2.93 5.76
C ASN A 345 -33.98 1.86 4.87
N VAL A 346 -33.32 0.70 4.70
CA VAL A 346 -33.84 -0.39 3.84
C VAL A 346 -35.06 -1.06 4.48
N THR A 347 -35.02 -1.39 5.78
CA THR A 347 -36.14 -2.00 6.50
C THR A 347 -37.32 -1.02 6.71
N GLY A 348 -37.04 0.29 6.78
CA GLY A 348 -38.08 1.31 6.79
C GLY A 348 -39.00 1.33 5.57
N GLN A 349 -38.65 0.63 4.50
CA GLN A 349 -39.41 0.49 3.25
C GLN A 349 -40.10 -0.88 3.13
N GLU A 350 -40.04 -1.72 4.16
CA GLU A 350 -40.72 -3.03 4.17
C GLU A 350 -42.24 -2.88 4.09
N THR A 351 -42.87 -3.78 3.36
CA THR A 351 -44.35 -3.88 3.30
C THR A 351 -44.87 -4.82 4.35
N TYR A 352 -44.05 -5.69 4.91
CA TYR A 352 -44.31 -6.56 6.06
C TYR A 352 -42.97 -6.86 6.77
N GLU A 353 -43.06 -7.17 8.06
CA GLU A 353 -41.91 -7.44 8.94
C GLU A 353 -41.05 -8.62 8.39
N GLY A 354 -39.75 -8.38 8.24
CA GLY A 354 -38.77 -9.38 7.77
C GLY A 354 -38.63 -9.51 6.24
N GLU A 355 -39.31 -8.67 5.44
CA GLU A 355 -39.23 -8.70 4.00
C GLU A 355 -37.79 -8.49 3.48
N THR A 356 -37.00 -7.62 4.14
CA THR A 356 -35.60 -7.39 3.77
C THR A 356 -34.77 -8.66 3.94
N GLY A 357 -34.96 -9.39 5.04
CA GLY A 357 -34.27 -10.69 5.25
C GLY A 357 -34.65 -11.73 4.20
N GLU A 358 -35.93 -11.79 3.80
CA GLU A 358 -36.37 -12.69 2.72
C GLU A 358 -35.74 -12.30 1.37
N LEU A 359 -35.71 -11.01 1.03
CA LEU A 359 -35.06 -10.52 -0.18
C LEU A 359 -33.55 -10.84 -0.20
N LEU A 360 -32.85 -10.62 0.91
CA LEU A 360 -31.43 -10.98 1.06
C LEU A 360 -31.21 -12.49 0.84
N GLY A 361 -32.03 -13.32 1.49
CA GLY A 361 -31.97 -14.78 1.35
C GLY A 361 -32.14 -15.21 -0.10
N ARG A 362 -33.21 -14.76 -0.78
CA ARG A 362 -33.48 -15.04 -2.20
C ARG A 362 -32.34 -14.55 -3.12
N MET A 363 -31.85 -13.31 -2.87
CA MET A 363 -30.76 -12.73 -3.66
C MET A 363 -29.48 -13.57 -3.59
N ILE A 364 -29.10 -14.06 -2.41
CA ILE A 364 -27.84 -14.79 -2.23
C ILE A 364 -28.02 -16.28 -2.52
N SER A 365 -29.00 -16.99 -1.94
CA SER A 365 -29.15 -18.44 -2.06
C SER A 365 -29.64 -18.89 -3.43
N ALA A 366 -30.66 -18.25 -3.98
CA ALA A 366 -31.23 -18.58 -5.29
C ALA A 366 -30.70 -17.68 -6.42
N SER A 367 -29.91 -16.66 -6.09
CA SER A 367 -29.43 -15.65 -7.03
C SER A 367 -30.55 -14.85 -7.72
N ASP A 368 -31.65 -14.58 -7.00
CA ASP A 368 -32.80 -13.86 -7.50
C ASP A 368 -32.44 -12.43 -7.93
N ASN A 369 -32.75 -12.07 -9.18
CA ASN A 369 -32.43 -10.77 -9.75
C ASN A 369 -33.39 -9.66 -9.32
N ASP A 370 -34.68 -10.00 -9.17
CA ASP A 370 -35.69 -9.03 -8.76
C ASP A 370 -35.47 -8.62 -7.30
N ALA A 371 -35.11 -9.59 -6.43
CA ALA A 371 -34.73 -9.31 -5.06
C ALA A 371 -33.48 -8.39 -4.98
N ALA A 372 -32.47 -8.62 -5.83
CA ALA A 372 -31.29 -7.76 -5.90
C ALA A 372 -31.64 -6.32 -6.31
N ASN A 373 -32.43 -6.17 -7.39
CA ASN A 373 -32.84 -4.86 -7.88
C ASN A 373 -33.71 -4.09 -6.86
N GLU A 374 -34.60 -4.81 -6.15
CA GLU A 374 -35.42 -4.22 -5.11
C GLU A 374 -34.55 -3.74 -3.91
N LEU A 375 -33.55 -4.50 -3.48
CA LEU A 375 -32.64 -4.07 -2.42
C LEU A 375 -31.81 -2.85 -2.85
N VAL A 376 -31.32 -2.80 -4.08
CA VAL A 376 -30.64 -1.61 -4.62
C VAL A 376 -31.59 -0.41 -4.65
N ARG A 377 -32.84 -0.59 -5.08
CA ARG A 377 -33.85 0.48 -5.03
C ARG A 377 -34.10 1.00 -3.62
N ARG A 378 -34.19 0.11 -2.64
CA ARG A 378 -34.36 0.49 -1.22
C ARG A 378 -33.14 1.20 -0.64
N LEU A 379 -31.94 0.77 -0.99
CA LEU A 379 -30.70 1.48 -0.65
C LEU A 379 -30.77 2.94 -1.08
N GLY A 380 -31.26 3.22 -2.27
CA GLY A 380 -31.41 4.59 -2.78
C GLY A 380 -32.69 5.32 -2.36
N GLY A 381 -33.46 4.78 -1.39
CA GLY A 381 -34.71 5.43 -0.95
C GLY A 381 -35.79 5.47 -2.04
N GLY A 382 -35.77 4.53 -2.98
CA GLY A 382 -36.67 4.42 -4.12
C GLY A 382 -35.99 4.73 -5.48
N ASP A 383 -34.78 5.27 -5.48
CA ASP A 383 -33.97 5.57 -6.68
C ASP A 383 -32.87 4.53 -6.86
N THR A 384 -32.90 3.82 -7.99
CA THR A 384 -31.91 2.76 -8.27
C THR A 384 -30.52 3.28 -8.56
N GLY A 385 -30.38 4.47 -9.17
CA GLY A 385 -29.10 5.12 -9.41
C GLY A 385 -28.40 5.48 -8.10
N ALA A 386 -29.12 6.14 -7.17
CA ALA A 386 -28.61 6.43 -5.85
C ALA A 386 -28.28 5.15 -5.05
N GLY A 387 -29.01 4.04 -5.28
CA GLY A 387 -28.72 2.75 -4.69
C GLY A 387 -27.40 2.15 -5.19
N MET A 388 -27.16 2.17 -6.49
CA MET A 388 -25.89 1.72 -7.09
C MET A 388 -24.69 2.58 -6.60
N GLU A 389 -24.89 3.90 -6.49
CA GLU A 389 -23.85 4.79 -5.93
C GLU A 389 -23.48 4.41 -4.49
N LYS A 390 -24.45 3.99 -3.65
CA LYS A 390 -24.16 3.49 -2.29
C LYS A 390 -23.35 2.20 -2.30
N VAL A 391 -23.65 1.26 -3.22
CA VAL A 391 -22.85 0.04 -3.37
C VAL A 391 -21.42 0.38 -3.81
N ASN A 392 -21.24 1.31 -4.74
CA ASN A 392 -19.92 1.78 -5.19
C ASN A 392 -19.18 2.53 -4.08
N ALA A 393 -19.86 3.35 -3.29
CA ALA A 393 -19.28 4.04 -2.14
C ALA A 393 -18.83 3.05 -1.05
N PHE A 394 -19.61 1.99 -0.79
CA PHE A 394 -19.23 0.90 0.12
C PHE A 394 -17.97 0.19 -0.40
N ALA A 395 -17.92 -0.16 -1.69
CA ALA A 395 -16.76 -0.80 -2.29
C ALA A 395 -15.50 0.07 -2.13
N LYS A 396 -15.59 1.35 -2.45
CA LYS A 396 -14.50 2.31 -2.29
C LYS A 396 -14.05 2.46 -0.84
N ALA A 397 -14.98 2.59 0.11
CA ALA A 397 -14.68 2.79 1.53
C ALA A 397 -13.97 1.59 2.16
N ASN A 398 -14.17 0.37 1.62
CA ASN A 398 -13.53 -0.86 2.09
C ASN A 398 -12.31 -1.26 1.23
N GLY A 399 -11.88 -0.40 0.30
CA GLY A 399 -10.70 -0.63 -0.55
C GLY A 399 -10.88 -1.76 -1.56
N PHE A 400 -12.11 -1.99 -2.06
CA PHE A 400 -12.39 -2.87 -3.20
C PHE A 400 -12.25 -2.06 -4.49
N ALA A 401 -10.99 -1.83 -4.89
CA ALA A 401 -10.62 -0.86 -5.92
C ALA A 401 -11.09 -1.24 -7.33
N GLU A 402 -11.32 -2.54 -7.58
CA GLU A 402 -11.70 -3.08 -8.86
C GLU A 402 -13.19 -3.48 -8.90
N THR A 403 -13.99 -3.07 -7.89
CA THR A 403 -15.40 -3.39 -7.77
C THR A 403 -16.28 -2.19 -8.13
N HIS A 404 -17.19 -2.40 -9.08
CA HIS A 404 -18.11 -1.38 -9.58
C HIS A 404 -19.45 -1.96 -9.96
N MET A 405 -20.55 -1.30 -9.55
CA MET A 405 -21.91 -1.61 -9.98
C MET A 405 -22.38 -0.55 -10.98
N GLY A 406 -22.43 -0.93 -12.26
CA GLY A 406 -22.79 -0.03 -13.38
C GLY A 406 -24.22 -0.20 -13.90
N ARG A 407 -24.91 -1.30 -13.53
CA ARG A 407 -26.28 -1.58 -13.97
C ARG A 407 -27.06 -2.46 -12.99
N LEU A 408 -28.37 -2.44 -13.08
CA LEU A 408 -29.24 -3.40 -12.42
C LEU A 408 -29.14 -4.80 -13.06
N MET A 409 -29.56 -5.82 -12.30
CA MET A 409 -29.62 -7.18 -12.83
C MET A 409 -30.60 -7.29 -13.99
N LEU A 410 -30.19 -7.95 -15.07
CA LEU A 410 -30.94 -8.14 -16.33
C LEU A 410 -31.21 -6.87 -17.13
N GLU A 411 -30.79 -5.70 -16.68
CA GLU A 411 -30.86 -4.48 -17.48
C GLU A 411 -29.58 -4.32 -18.30
N GLY A 412 -29.69 -3.85 -19.53
CA GLY A 412 -28.56 -3.55 -20.38
C GLY A 412 -28.10 -2.11 -20.14
N ASN A 413 -26.81 -1.92 -19.96
CA ASN A 413 -26.17 -0.61 -20.03
C ASN A 413 -25.02 -0.67 -21.05
N PRO A 414 -25.19 -0.11 -22.28
CA PRO A 414 -24.17 -0.23 -23.33
C PRO A 414 -22.84 0.47 -22.99
N SER A 415 -22.82 1.32 -21.98
CA SER A 415 -21.66 2.10 -21.58
C SER A 415 -21.00 1.61 -20.28
N ASP A 416 -21.64 0.69 -19.53
CA ASP A 416 -21.13 0.26 -18.24
C ASP A 416 -21.69 -1.12 -17.85
N ASP A 417 -20.98 -1.88 -16.99
CA ASP A 417 -21.40 -3.17 -16.46
C ASP A 417 -21.02 -3.30 -14.98
N ASN A 418 -21.30 -4.46 -14.40
CA ASN A 418 -20.92 -4.80 -13.04
C ASN A 418 -19.58 -5.54 -13.07
N TYR A 419 -18.58 -5.01 -12.39
CA TYR A 419 -17.23 -5.55 -12.33
C TYR A 419 -16.79 -5.86 -10.91
N THR A 420 -15.88 -6.80 -10.76
CA THR A 420 -15.10 -7.06 -9.56
C THR A 420 -13.84 -7.84 -9.90
N SER A 421 -12.87 -7.94 -8.98
CA SER A 421 -11.73 -8.84 -9.13
C SER A 421 -11.82 -10.03 -8.19
N ALA A 422 -11.06 -11.09 -8.48
CA ALA A 422 -10.97 -12.24 -7.59
C ALA A 422 -10.37 -11.83 -6.22
N ALA A 423 -9.45 -10.87 -6.21
CA ALA A 423 -8.84 -10.33 -4.99
C ALA A 423 -9.83 -9.52 -4.15
N ASP A 424 -10.63 -8.61 -4.76
CA ASP A 424 -11.68 -7.88 -4.05
C ASP A 424 -12.74 -8.82 -3.45
N CYS A 425 -13.14 -9.86 -4.22
CA CYS A 425 -14.04 -10.90 -3.72
C CYS A 425 -13.43 -11.65 -2.53
N GLY A 426 -12.15 -12.03 -2.62
CA GLY A 426 -11.43 -12.72 -1.55
C GLY A 426 -11.36 -11.87 -0.29
N LYS A 427 -11.03 -10.59 -0.42
CA LYS A 427 -11.01 -9.63 0.70
C LYS A 427 -12.40 -9.49 1.34
N LEU A 428 -13.46 -9.32 0.54
CA LEU A 428 -14.83 -9.26 1.06
C LEU A 428 -15.19 -10.52 1.86
N LEU A 429 -14.88 -11.71 1.32
CA LEU A 429 -15.16 -12.99 1.98
C LEU A 429 -14.34 -13.18 3.26
N ALA A 430 -13.08 -12.72 3.29
CA ALA A 430 -12.26 -12.73 4.49
C ALA A 430 -12.86 -11.84 5.58
N MET A 431 -13.26 -10.61 5.26
CA MET A 431 -13.93 -9.69 6.18
C MET A 431 -15.27 -10.26 6.69
N LEU A 432 -16.07 -10.91 5.83
CA LEU A 432 -17.30 -11.59 6.24
C LEU A 432 -16.98 -12.76 7.18
N SER A 433 -15.97 -13.56 6.90
CA SER A 433 -15.57 -14.69 7.73
C SER A 433 -14.99 -14.25 9.08
N GLY A 434 -14.30 -13.12 9.12
CA GLY A 434 -13.77 -12.48 10.34
C GLY A 434 -14.82 -11.74 11.17
N GLY A 435 -16.05 -11.57 10.65
CA GLY A 435 -17.11 -10.81 11.34
C GLY A 435 -16.88 -9.30 11.36
N GLU A 436 -16.03 -8.78 10.47
CA GLU A 436 -15.64 -7.37 10.41
C GLU A 436 -16.75 -6.47 9.82
N LEU A 437 -17.70 -7.07 9.07
CA LEU A 437 -18.79 -6.35 8.43
C LEU A 437 -20.11 -6.61 9.18
N ALA A 438 -20.95 -5.60 9.25
CA ALA A 438 -22.31 -5.77 9.76
C ALA A 438 -23.07 -6.82 8.92
N GLY A 439 -23.76 -7.75 9.57
CA GLY A 439 -24.52 -8.81 8.89
C GLY A 439 -23.71 -9.99 8.36
N SER A 440 -22.41 -10.07 8.68
CA SER A 440 -21.49 -11.15 8.23
C SER A 440 -22.06 -12.55 8.42
N GLU A 441 -22.54 -12.89 9.62
CA GLU A 441 -23.11 -14.20 9.95
C GLU A 441 -24.31 -14.53 9.04
N MET A 442 -25.22 -13.58 8.88
CA MET A 442 -26.44 -13.76 8.08
C MET A 442 -26.11 -13.92 6.58
N ILE A 443 -25.16 -13.14 6.04
CA ILE A 443 -24.71 -13.27 4.65
C ILE A 443 -24.08 -14.64 4.43
N LEU A 444 -23.20 -15.08 5.33
CA LEU A 444 -22.58 -16.41 5.24
C LEU A 444 -23.60 -17.54 5.35
N ASP A 445 -24.63 -17.40 6.17
CA ASP A 445 -25.71 -18.40 6.28
C ASP A 445 -26.54 -18.48 4.99
N TYR A 446 -26.83 -17.35 4.33
CA TYR A 446 -27.45 -17.37 3.00
C TYR A 446 -26.54 -17.99 1.94
N MET A 447 -25.22 -17.75 2.02
CA MET A 447 -24.25 -18.38 1.11
C MET A 447 -24.11 -19.89 1.35
N LYS A 448 -24.22 -20.39 2.59
CA LYS A 448 -24.26 -21.84 2.88
C LYS A 448 -25.51 -22.50 2.29
N ALA A 449 -26.60 -21.75 2.17
CA ALA A 449 -27.84 -22.19 1.57
C ALA A 449 -27.88 -22.04 0.03
N GLN A 450 -26.74 -21.77 -0.63
CA GLN A 450 -26.65 -21.62 -2.08
C GLN A 450 -27.12 -22.89 -2.82
N GLU A 451 -28.05 -22.71 -3.77
CA GLU A 451 -28.63 -23.80 -4.54
C GLU A 451 -27.73 -24.30 -5.69
N ARG A 452 -26.79 -23.47 -6.16
CA ARG A 452 -25.89 -23.76 -7.28
C ARG A 452 -24.53 -24.22 -6.78
N THR A 453 -24.33 -25.54 -6.73
CA THR A 453 -23.14 -26.18 -6.16
C THR A 453 -22.22 -26.85 -7.19
N GLY A 454 -22.44 -26.60 -8.47
CA GLY A 454 -21.74 -27.28 -9.57
C GLY A 454 -20.37 -26.69 -9.94
N LYS A 455 -19.81 -25.79 -9.14
CA LYS A 455 -18.51 -25.11 -9.39
C LYS A 455 -17.54 -25.40 -8.24
N ILE A 456 -17.17 -24.42 -7.42
CA ILE A 456 -16.25 -24.60 -6.28
C ILE A 456 -16.68 -25.78 -5.39
N PRO A 457 -17.97 -25.88 -4.94
CA PRO A 457 -18.36 -27.01 -4.10
C PRO A 457 -18.20 -28.38 -4.75
N ALA A 458 -18.33 -28.48 -6.09
CA ALA A 458 -18.20 -29.74 -6.83
C ALA A 458 -16.75 -30.29 -6.84
N GLY A 459 -15.75 -29.45 -6.60
CA GLY A 459 -14.35 -29.87 -6.49
C GLY A 459 -13.91 -30.27 -5.08
N LEU A 460 -14.78 -30.13 -4.07
CA LEU A 460 -14.49 -30.44 -2.68
C LEU A 460 -14.84 -31.89 -2.34
N PRO A 461 -14.07 -32.54 -1.44
CA PRO A 461 -14.44 -33.88 -0.94
C PRO A 461 -15.77 -33.89 -0.18
N GLU A 462 -16.38 -35.07 -0.11
CA GLU A 462 -17.59 -35.27 0.70
C GLU A 462 -17.33 -34.91 2.18
N GLY A 463 -18.24 -34.12 2.75
CA GLY A 463 -18.17 -33.66 4.15
C GLY A 463 -17.46 -32.32 4.35
N VAL A 464 -16.84 -31.74 3.32
CA VAL A 464 -16.31 -30.39 3.36
C VAL A 464 -17.44 -29.42 3.03
N SER A 465 -17.72 -28.47 3.92
CA SER A 465 -18.77 -27.46 3.71
C SER A 465 -18.20 -26.19 3.10
N SER A 466 -19.05 -25.48 2.37
CA SER A 466 -18.72 -24.17 1.80
C SER A 466 -19.91 -23.21 1.87
N ALA A 467 -19.60 -21.93 1.88
CA ALA A 467 -20.54 -20.84 1.68
C ALA A 467 -20.15 -20.15 0.38
N ASN A 468 -20.97 -20.26 -0.69
CA ASN A 468 -20.58 -19.74 -1.99
C ASN A 468 -21.62 -18.85 -2.66
N LYS A 469 -21.17 -18.02 -3.59
CA LYS A 469 -22.02 -17.20 -4.47
C LYS A 469 -21.53 -17.32 -5.91
N THR A 470 -22.41 -17.83 -6.79
CA THR A 470 -22.13 -17.95 -8.22
C THR A 470 -22.49 -16.68 -9.00
N GLY A 471 -21.80 -16.49 -10.15
CA GLY A 471 -22.14 -15.51 -11.17
C GLY A 471 -22.13 -16.16 -12.54
N GLU A 472 -23.15 -15.89 -13.40
CA GLU A 472 -23.29 -16.51 -14.70
C GLU A 472 -23.86 -15.51 -15.71
N LEU A 473 -23.22 -15.42 -16.90
CA LEU A 473 -23.75 -14.80 -18.13
C LEU A 473 -23.47 -15.74 -19.29
N SER A 474 -23.72 -15.31 -20.52
CA SER A 474 -23.53 -16.16 -21.70
C SER A 474 -22.11 -16.69 -21.88
N ASP A 475 -21.12 -15.90 -21.44
CA ASP A 475 -19.69 -16.15 -21.57
C ASP A 475 -18.93 -15.82 -20.28
N VAL A 476 -19.61 -15.87 -19.12
CA VAL A 476 -19.08 -15.63 -17.78
C VAL A 476 -19.48 -16.77 -16.85
N GLU A 477 -18.51 -17.38 -16.22
CA GLU A 477 -18.69 -18.40 -15.18
C GLU A 477 -17.83 -18.04 -13.95
N ASN A 478 -18.49 -17.56 -12.90
CA ASN A 478 -17.84 -17.11 -11.66
C ASN A 478 -18.32 -17.91 -10.47
N ASP A 479 -17.46 -18.08 -9.45
CA ASP A 479 -17.84 -18.55 -8.12
C ASP A 479 -16.89 -17.97 -7.06
N ALA A 480 -17.42 -17.59 -5.92
CA ALA A 480 -16.68 -17.04 -4.79
C ALA A 480 -17.16 -17.72 -3.50
N ALA A 481 -16.26 -18.33 -2.73
CA ALA A 481 -16.60 -19.19 -1.62
C ALA A 481 -15.69 -19.03 -0.40
N VAL A 482 -16.28 -19.19 0.81
CA VAL A 482 -15.57 -19.56 2.04
C VAL A 482 -15.67 -21.07 2.19
N ILE A 483 -14.55 -21.76 2.38
CA ILE A 483 -14.49 -23.22 2.52
C ILE A 483 -14.08 -23.56 3.95
N TYR A 484 -14.79 -24.51 4.56
CA TYR A 484 -14.59 -25.00 5.94
C TYR A 484 -14.05 -26.45 5.89
N ALA A 485 -12.73 -26.61 5.90
CA ALA A 485 -12.04 -27.89 5.73
C ALA A 485 -11.41 -28.36 7.06
N GLY A 486 -12.25 -28.80 7.99
CA GLY A 486 -11.78 -29.23 9.32
C GLY A 486 -11.32 -28.05 10.16
N GLU A 487 -10.02 -28.02 10.52
CA GLU A 487 -9.40 -26.92 11.25
C GLU A 487 -9.00 -25.75 10.34
N LYS A 488 -9.00 -25.94 9.02
CA LYS A 488 -8.67 -24.92 8.03
C LYS A 488 -9.93 -24.22 7.51
N THR A 489 -9.86 -22.89 7.46
CA THR A 489 -10.85 -22.06 6.78
C THR A 489 -10.12 -21.17 5.78
N TYR A 490 -10.56 -21.18 4.54
CA TYR A 490 -9.96 -20.38 3.48
C TYR A 490 -11.01 -19.84 2.52
N VAL A 491 -10.68 -18.77 1.81
CA VAL A 491 -11.49 -18.24 0.72
C VAL A 491 -10.94 -18.73 -0.62
N LEU A 492 -11.82 -18.93 -1.58
CA LEU A 492 -11.49 -19.19 -2.97
C LEU A 492 -12.44 -18.44 -3.88
N CYS A 493 -11.91 -17.61 -4.76
CA CYS A 493 -12.64 -16.85 -5.77
C CYS A 493 -12.10 -17.18 -7.14
N VAL A 494 -12.96 -17.60 -8.05
CA VAL A 494 -12.62 -17.91 -9.44
C VAL A 494 -13.56 -17.13 -10.33
N LEU A 495 -13.02 -16.23 -11.13
CA LEU A 495 -13.73 -15.42 -12.11
C LEU A 495 -13.25 -15.77 -13.52
N SER A 496 -14.17 -15.84 -14.49
CA SER A 496 -13.82 -16.08 -15.88
C SER A 496 -14.74 -15.34 -16.85
N ASN A 497 -14.15 -14.73 -17.86
CA ASN A 497 -14.82 -14.02 -18.95
C ASN A 497 -14.38 -14.59 -20.29
N GLN A 498 -15.15 -14.28 -21.34
CA GLN A 498 -14.91 -14.79 -22.70
C GLN A 498 -14.91 -16.32 -22.77
N VAL A 499 -15.70 -16.94 -21.91
CA VAL A 499 -15.86 -18.39 -21.81
C VAL A 499 -16.48 -18.93 -23.10
N ILE A 500 -15.82 -19.91 -23.72
CA ILE A 500 -16.25 -20.52 -24.97
C ILE A 500 -17.27 -21.66 -24.70
N ASP A 501 -16.99 -22.45 -23.65
CA ASP A 501 -17.83 -23.57 -23.23
C ASP A 501 -18.11 -23.45 -21.71
N PRO A 502 -19.34 -23.02 -21.34
CA PRO A 502 -19.72 -22.86 -19.94
C PRO A 502 -19.59 -24.14 -19.09
N GLN A 503 -19.85 -25.32 -19.65
CA GLN A 503 -19.69 -26.57 -18.89
C GLN A 503 -18.22 -26.87 -18.62
N ALA A 504 -17.36 -26.72 -19.62
CA ALA A 504 -15.92 -26.89 -19.44
C ALA A 504 -15.32 -25.85 -18.47
N ALA A 505 -15.88 -24.65 -18.42
CA ALA A 505 -15.48 -23.65 -17.43
C ALA A 505 -15.89 -24.05 -16.00
N ARG A 506 -17.12 -24.56 -15.80
CA ARG A 506 -17.58 -25.08 -14.51
C ARG A 506 -16.71 -26.24 -14.02
N ASP A 507 -16.39 -27.17 -14.93
CA ASP A 507 -15.51 -28.31 -14.63
C ASP A 507 -14.10 -27.81 -14.25
N LYS A 508 -13.59 -26.76 -14.91
CA LYS A 508 -12.31 -26.14 -14.58
C LYS A 508 -12.34 -25.45 -13.21
N ILE A 509 -13.42 -24.75 -12.85
CA ILE A 509 -13.58 -24.16 -11.50
C ILE A 509 -13.56 -25.28 -10.44
N ALA A 510 -14.23 -26.39 -10.69
CA ALA A 510 -14.20 -27.55 -9.77
C ALA A 510 -12.79 -28.17 -9.66
N GLU A 511 -12.05 -28.28 -10.78
CA GLU A 511 -10.66 -28.75 -10.79
C GLU A 511 -9.76 -27.85 -9.94
N ILE A 512 -9.85 -26.51 -10.14
CA ILE A 512 -9.07 -25.53 -9.35
C ILE A 512 -9.42 -25.65 -7.86
N SER A 513 -10.71 -25.79 -7.52
CA SER A 513 -11.15 -26.00 -6.15
C SER A 513 -10.49 -27.22 -5.52
N GLY A 514 -10.39 -28.34 -6.24
CA GLY A 514 -9.71 -29.55 -5.80
C GLY A 514 -8.20 -29.33 -5.60
N ILE A 515 -7.53 -28.63 -6.51
CA ILE A 515 -6.09 -28.29 -6.38
C ILE A 515 -5.86 -27.45 -5.11
N VAL A 516 -6.65 -26.37 -4.95
CA VAL A 516 -6.54 -25.48 -3.79
C VAL A 516 -6.82 -26.22 -2.49
N TYR A 517 -7.86 -27.04 -2.44
CA TYR A 517 -8.20 -27.84 -1.26
C TYR A 517 -7.02 -28.73 -0.83
N GLN A 518 -6.46 -29.49 -1.77
CA GLN A 518 -5.33 -30.39 -1.45
C GLN A 518 -4.11 -29.63 -0.92
N TYR A 519 -3.84 -28.47 -1.47
CA TYR A 519 -2.75 -27.63 -1.01
C TYR A 519 -3.00 -27.06 0.40
N MET A 520 -4.18 -26.47 0.62
CA MET A 520 -4.54 -25.82 1.89
C MET A 520 -4.54 -26.80 3.07
N ILE A 521 -4.99 -28.04 2.88
CA ILE A 521 -4.94 -29.06 3.94
C ILE A 521 -3.54 -29.64 4.19
N SER A 522 -2.57 -29.35 3.30
CA SER A 522 -1.17 -29.79 3.47
C SER A 522 -0.33 -28.74 4.22
N LEU A 523 -0.83 -27.53 4.37
CA LEU A 523 -0.23 -26.46 5.20
C LEU A 523 -0.45 -26.74 6.69
#